data_7d560b36e4fd93a898d6c68bd28780e9
#
_entry.id   7d560b36e4fd93a898d6c68bd28780e9
#
_cell.length_a   1.000
_cell.length_b   1.000
_cell.length_c   1.000
_cell.angle_alpha   90.00
_cell.angle_beta   90.00
_cell.angle_gamma   90.00
#
_symmetry.space_group_name_H-M   'P 1'
#
loop_
_entity.id
_entity.type
_entity.pdbx_description
1 polymer ?
#
loop_
_entity_poly.entity_id
_entity_poly.type
_entity_poly.pdbx_seq_one_letter_code
_entity_poly.pdbx_strand_id
1 'polypeptide(L)'
;MTVKINKLEIENVKRVKAVTIEPTSNGLTILGGNNNQGKTSVLDAIAWALGGNKYKPSKPARDGSMNPPTLRLELSNGLIVERKGKNSDLKVTDPSGQKAGQQLLDSFVEELALNLPKFIESSAKDKANTLLQIIGVGEKLWELDRKEERLYNERRAIGQIADQKKKYAAEQPQYPEAPNELVSIADLIHEQQEILARNGENARKRQNRENIVNKMHLSEARLKQLKEQLAQEEAIHDKLMGDYVEANKSIEDLVDESTEEIENSIANIEEINRKVRANLDKEKAEEDAKQYKSQYDNLSAEIQKVRDERTSLLDSADLPLPGLSVEDGELVFEGQKWDNMSGSQQLRVATAIVRKLKPECGFVLLDKLEQMDIPTLNEFGKWLESEGLQAIATRVSSGEECQIIIEDGYVVSDTVTPFQDTKPTNAWKF
;
A
#
# COMPACT_ATOMS: atom_id res chain seq x y z
N MET A 1 -2.49 -0.29 39.63
CA MET A 1 -2.61 1.14 40.02
C MET A 1 -1.43 1.88 39.38
N THR A 2 -1.68 3.00 38.77
CA THR A 2 -0.63 3.82 38.16
C THR A 2 0.21 4.52 39.24
N VAL A 3 1.53 4.53 39.07
CA VAL A 3 2.47 5.16 40.02
C VAL A 3 2.65 6.61 39.65
N LYS A 4 2.49 7.51 40.62
CA LYS A 4 2.59 8.97 40.50
C LYS A 4 3.56 9.53 41.50
N ILE A 5 3.96 10.78 41.31
CA ILE A 5 4.85 11.51 42.24
C ILE A 5 3.97 12.29 43.22
N ASN A 6 4.01 11.92 44.51
CA ASN A 6 3.26 12.58 45.55
C ASN A 6 4.03 13.78 46.12
N LYS A 7 5.34 13.61 46.34
CA LYS A 7 6.18 14.64 46.92
C LYS A 7 7.59 14.58 46.35
N LEU A 8 8.20 15.73 46.18
CA LEU A 8 9.57 15.89 45.71
C LEU A 8 10.30 16.89 46.57
N GLU A 9 11.45 16.51 47.09
CA GLU A 9 12.37 17.36 47.81
C GLU A 9 13.73 17.33 47.08
N ILE A 10 14.22 18.50 46.71
CA ILE A 10 15.49 18.67 45.97
C ILE A 10 16.36 19.69 46.66
N GLU A 11 17.61 19.35 46.93
CA GLU A 11 18.59 20.29 47.46
C GLU A 11 19.90 20.23 46.66
N ASN A 12 20.45 21.38 46.37
CA ASN A 12 21.78 21.55 45.75
C ASN A 12 21.97 20.83 44.41
N VAL A 13 20.90 20.75 43.55
CA VAL A 13 20.97 20.14 42.24
C VAL A 13 20.96 21.20 41.14
N LYS A 14 21.98 21.25 40.31
CA LYS A 14 22.14 22.21 39.21
C LYS A 14 21.91 23.65 39.69
N ARG A 15 20.74 24.26 39.36
CA ARG A 15 20.35 25.61 39.79
C ARG A 15 19.42 25.63 41.01
N VAL A 16 18.91 24.47 41.42
CA VAL A 16 18.05 24.35 42.58
C VAL A 16 18.87 24.47 43.87
N LYS A 17 18.45 25.33 44.77
CA LYS A 17 19.00 25.46 46.14
C LYS A 17 18.23 24.57 47.09
N ALA A 18 16.94 24.81 47.24
CA ALA A 18 16.04 23.96 48.00
C ALA A 18 14.61 24.13 47.46
N VAL A 19 14.04 23.04 46.96
CA VAL A 19 12.69 22.99 46.40
C VAL A 19 11.96 21.81 46.99
N THR A 20 10.79 22.07 47.57
CA THR A 20 9.82 21.04 47.98
C THR A 20 8.53 21.29 47.24
N ILE A 21 8.03 20.29 46.54
CA ILE A 21 6.75 20.40 45.80
C ILE A 21 5.90 19.15 46.01
N GLU A 22 4.60 19.32 46.00
CA GLU A 22 3.58 18.29 46.04
C GLU A 22 2.70 18.46 44.79
N PRO A 23 3.05 17.79 43.68
CA PRO A 23 2.28 17.92 42.44
C PRO A 23 0.85 17.38 42.59
N THR A 24 -0.08 17.91 41.81
CA THR A 24 -1.45 17.35 41.74
C THR A 24 -1.41 15.87 41.34
N SER A 25 -2.25 15.07 41.94
CA SER A 25 -2.28 13.61 41.66
C SER A 25 -2.75 13.28 40.25
N ASN A 26 -3.51 14.16 39.59
CA ASN A 26 -3.94 14.08 38.18
C ASN A 26 -3.88 15.47 37.55
N GLY A 27 -3.80 15.51 36.24
CA GLY A 27 -3.76 16.76 35.51
C GLY A 27 -2.34 17.35 35.44
N LEU A 28 -2.28 18.68 35.25
CA LEU A 28 -1.06 19.38 34.94
C LEU A 28 -0.60 20.23 36.14
N THR A 29 0.63 19.98 36.59
CA THR A 29 1.32 20.85 37.56
C THR A 29 2.38 21.66 36.83
N ILE A 30 2.26 22.99 36.80
CA ILE A 30 3.16 23.91 36.11
C ILE A 30 4.14 24.57 37.08
N LEU A 31 5.44 24.36 36.79
CA LEU A 31 6.53 25.05 37.44
C LEU A 31 6.83 26.34 36.67
N GLY A 32 6.42 27.46 37.20
CA GLY A 32 6.62 28.81 36.65
C GLY A 32 7.90 29.49 37.14
N GLY A 33 8.15 30.66 36.61
CA GLY A 33 9.27 31.53 36.95
C GLY A 33 10.05 32.00 35.73
N ASN A 34 10.91 32.99 35.91
CA ASN A 34 11.75 33.52 34.84
C ASN A 34 12.80 32.54 34.36
N ASN A 35 13.47 32.84 33.24
CA ASN A 35 14.57 32.02 32.74
C ASN A 35 15.70 31.92 33.80
N ASN A 36 16.40 30.79 33.80
CA ASN A 36 17.52 30.51 34.68
C ASN A 36 17.19 30.35 36.19
N GLN A 37 15.94 30.26 36.58
CA GLN A 37 15.51 30.15 37.97
C GLN A 37 15.59 28.72 38.53
N GLY A 38 15.80 27.71 37.72
CA GLY A 38 15.93 26.32 38.14
C GLY A 38 14.80 25.38 37.75
N LYS A 39 13.77 25.85 36.99
CA LYS A 39 12.60 25.04 36.58
C LYS A 39 12.98 23.71 35.90
N THR A 40 13.73 23.76 34.81
CA THR A 40 14.19 22.54 34.10
C THR A 40 15.10 21.70 35.01
N SER A 41 15.83 22.30 35.94
CA SER A 41 16.64 21.56 36.90
C SER A 41 15.82 20.69 37.85
N VAL A 42 14.57 21.05 38.11
CA VAL A 42 13.62 20.20 38.86
C VAL A 42 13.25 18.96 38.03
N LEU A 43 12.89 19.15 36.75
CA LEU A 43 12.59 17.99 35.87
C LEU A 43 13.80 17.07 35.70
N ASP A 44 15.00 17.62 35.48
CA ASP A 44 16.25 16.86 35.42
C ASP A 44 16.50 16.08 36.73
N ALA A 45 16.18 16.65 37.87
CA ALA A 45 16.33 15.98 39.16
C ALA A 45 15.36 14.80 39.30
N ILE A 46 14.10 14.94 38.88
CA ILE A 46 13.12 13.85 38.85
C ILE A 46 13.60 12.74 37.91
N ALA A 47 13.97 13.12 36.68
CA ALA A 47 14.47 12.16 35.69
C ALA A 47 15.70 11.39 36.19
N TRP A 48 16.64 12.08 36.84
CA TRP A 48 17.79 11.46 37.43
C TRP A 48 17.44 10.55 38.62
N ALA A 49 16.56 10.98 39.50
CA ALA A 49 16.14 10.18 40.65
C ALA A 49 15.53 8.84 40.22
N LEU A 50 14.65 8.87 39.22
CA LEU A 50 13.89 7.70 38.76
C LEU A 50 14.58 6.92 37.65
N GLY A 51 15.18 7.60 36.68
CA GLY A 51 15.81 6.97 35.49
C GLY A 51 17.29 6.66 35.66
N GLY A 52 17.86 6.91 36.84
CA GLY A 52 19.21 6.47 37.18
C GLY A 52 20.34 7.28 36.51
N ASN A 53 21.51 6.64 36.42
CA ASN A 53 22.72 7.30 35.94
C ASN A 53 22.64 7.78 34.48
N LYS A 54 21.75 7.22 33.68
CA LYS A 54 21.48 7.63 32.30
C LYS A 54 21.00 9.10 32.23
N TYR A 55 20.27 9.55 33.25
CA TYR A 55 19.73 10.92 33.37
C TYR A 55 20.54 11.80 34.31
N LYS A 56 21.68 11.33 34.82
CA LYS A 56 22.55 12.11 35.70
C LYS A 56 23.10 13.32 34.92
N PRO A 57 22.85 14.57 35.37
CA PRO A 57 23.48 15.73 34.78
C PRO A 57 25.00 15.64 34.81
N SER A 58 25.66 16.19 33.78
CA SER A 58 27.15 16.23 33.74
C SER A 58 27.77 16.92 34.94
N LYS A 59 27.06 17.95 35.45
CA LYS A 59 27.40 18.67 36.68
C LYS A 59 26.17 18.68 37.61
N PRO A 60 25.98 17.64 38.44
CA PRO A 60 24.78 17.50 39.24
C PRO A 60 24.75 18.44 40.44
N ALA A 61 25.88 18.72 41.07
CA ALA A 61 25.95 19.63 42.22
C ALA A 61 25.82 21.09 41.81
N ARG A 62 25.11 21.88 42.61
CA ARG A 62 24.94 23.33 42.41
C ARG A 62 26.30 24.03 42.54
N ASP A 63 26.56 24.98 41.68
CA ASP A 63 27.76 25.80 41.74
C ASP A 63 27.84 26.59 43.03
N GLY A 64 28.98 26.52 43.70
CA GLY A 64 29.24 27.16 44.97
C GLY A 64 28.61 26.50 46.22
N SER A 65 27.97 25.32 46.06
CA SER A 65 27.46 24.59 47.21
C SER A 65 28.56 23.73 47.84
N MET A 66 28.69 23.80 49.15
CA MET A 66 29.55 22.89 49.92
C MET A 66 28.88 21.53 50.20
N ASN A 67 27.56 21.50 50.13
CA ASN A 67 26.79 20.28 50.36
C ASN A 67 26.57 19.50 49.08
N PRO A 68 26.61 18.16 49.12
CA PRO A 68 26.32 17.33 47.97
C PRO A 68 24.83 17.47 47.56
N PRO A 69 24.48 17.10 46.27
CA PRO A 69 23.10 17.08 45.84
C PRO A 69 22.27 16.05 46.63
N THR A 70 21.07 16.40 46.99
CA THR A 70 20.10 15.52 47.65
C THR A 70 18.77 15.56 46.90
N LEU A 71 18.26 14.36 46.65
CA LEU A 71 16.97 14.13 46.02
C LEU A 71 16.16 13.18 46.88
N ARG A 72 14.88 13.47 47.08
CA ARG A 72 13.93 12.58 47.72
C ARG A 72 12.58 12.68 47.02
N LEU A 73 12.06 11.58 46.51
CA LEU A 73 10.74 11.46 45.93
C LEU A 73 9.93 10.45 46.76
N GLU A 74 8.65 10.83 46.95
CA GLU A 74 7.64 9.94 47.53
C GLU A 74 6.64 9.63 46.41
N LEU A 75 6.44 8.35 46.11
CA LEU A 75 5.54 7.90 45.05
C LEU A 75 4.22 7.40 45.62
N SER A 76 3.17 7.44 44.81
CA SER A 76 1.81 7.07 45.22
C SER A 76 1.63 5.64 45.69
N ASN A 77 2.53 4.74 45.28
CA ASN A 77 2.59 3.35 45.75
C ASN A 77 3.37 3.19 47.05
N GLY A 78 3.74 4.30 47.70
CA GLY A 78 4.49 4.31 48.99
C GLY A 78 5.99 4.11 48.88
N LEU A 79 6.54 3.99 47.66
CA LEU A 79 7.99 3.93 47.45
C LEU A 79 8.60 5.30 47.76
N ILE A 80 9.74 5.28 48.47
CA ILE A 80 10.59 6.46 48.71
C ILE A 80 11.91 6.24 47.96
N VAL A 81 12.23 7.15 47.07
CA VAL A 81 13.45 7.17 46.25
C VAL A 81 14.36 8.29 46.74
N GLU A 82 15.53 7.96 47.23
CA GLU A 82 16.51 8.92 47.73
C GLU A 82 17.83 8.81 46.94
N ARG A 83 18.39 9.95 46.58
CA ARG A 83 19.80 10.04 46.12
C ARG A 83 20.54 11.05 46.97
N LYS A 84 21.57 10.59 47.65
CA LYS A 84 22.34 11.40 48.59
C LYS A 84 23.84 11.18 48.46
N GLY A 85 24.60 12.15 48.89
CA GLY A 85 26.04 12.02 49.02
C GLY A 85 26.84 12.33 47.76
N LYS A 86 28.14 12.31 47.89
CA LYS A 86 29.12 12.70 46.86
C LYS A 86 29.04 11.75 45.61
N ASN A 87 28.73 10.48 45.85
CA ASN A 87 28.56 9.49 44.78
C ASN A 87 27.15 9.38 44.24
N SER A 88 26.19 10.11 44.81
CA SER A 88 24.76 10.08 44.43
C SER A 88 24.15 8.68 44.61
N ASP A 89 24.44 8.04 45.74
CA ASP A 89 23.99 6.68 46.04
C ASP A 89 22.44 6.61 46.02
N LEU A 90 21.94 5.62 45.30
CA LEU A 90 20.49 5.36 45.20
C LEU A 90 20.06 4.52 46.40
N LYS A 91 19.03 4.97 47.08
CA LYS A 91 18.30 4.19 48.07
C LYS A 91 16.83 4.21 47.72
N VAL A 92 16.26 3.06 47.43
CA VAL A 92 14.81 2.87 47.23
C VAL A 92 14.31 2.09 48.43
N THR A 93 13.29 2.63 49.11
CA THR A 93 12.65 2.02 50.28
C THR A 93 11.20 1.74 49.94
N ASP A 94 10.75 0.52 50.09
CA ASP A 94 9.36 0.15 49.88
C ASP A 94 8.48 0.48 51.10
N PRO A 95 7.15 0.36 51.05
CA PRO A 95 6.27 0.62 52.20
C PRO A 95 6.50 -0.30 53.37
N SER A 96 7.15 -1.46 53.20
CA SER A 96 7.52 -2.38 54.28
C SER A 96 8.89 -2.04 54.93
N GLY A 97 9.58 -1.01 54.37
CA GLY A 97 10.91 -0.63 54.84
C GLY A 97 12.08 -1.43 54.23
N GLN A 98 11.78 -2.35 53.29
CA GLN A 98 12.83 -3.10 52.58
C GLN A 98 13.53 -2.24 51.54
N LYS A 99 14.82 -2.50 51.34
CA LYS A 99 15.61 -1.80 50.34
C LYS A 99 15.42 -2.46 48.96
N ALA A 100 15.12 -1.62 47.97
CA ALA A 100 15.05 -2.01 46.56
C ALA A 100 16.11 -1.24 45.74
N GLY A 101 16.29 -1.62 44.48
CA GLY A 101 17.27 -1.02 43.56
C GLY A 101 16.63 -0.37 42.36
N GLN A 102 17.47 0.09 41.44
CA GLN A 102 17.03 0.71 40.15
C GLN A 102 16.10 -0.19 39.36
N GLN A 103 16.31 -1.53 39.39
CA GLN A 103 15.45 -2.49 38.69
C GLN A 103 13.97 -2.38 39.06
N LEU A 104 13.65 -2.06 40.32
CA LEU A 104 12.27 -1.86 40.75
C LEU A 104 11.70 -0.59 40.11
N LEU A 105 12.46 0.48 39.99
CA LEU A 105 12.04 1.70 39.33
C LEU A 105 11.83 1.45 37.81
N ASP A 106 12.76 0.76 37.16
CA ASP A 106 12.70 0.45 35.72
C ASP A 106 11.49 -0.45 35.38
N SER A 107 10.92 -1.16 36.35
CA SER A 107 9.73 -2.00 36.13
C SER A 107 8.48 -1.18 35.80
N PHE A 108 8.31 0.02 36.32
CA PHE A 108 7.14 0.87 36.12
C PHE A 108 7.43 2.25 35.54
N VAL A 109 8.66 2.73 35.56
CA VAL A 109 9.04 4.03 34.98
C VAL A 109 9.31 3.83 33.48
N GLU A 110 8.66 4.66 32.66
CA GLU A 110 8.91 4.69 31.22
C GLU A 110 9.96 5.75 30.89
N GLU A 111 10.94 5.37 30.06
CA GLU A 111 12.02 6.27 29.65
C GLU A 111 11.50 7.52 28.95
N LEU A 112 10.50 7.36 28.09
CA LEU A 112 9.88 8.47 27.37
C LEU A 112 9.06 9.38 28.30
N ALA A 113 8.52 8.86 29.40
CA ALA A 113 7.85 9.67 30.42
C ALA A 113 8.80 10.67 31.10
N LEU A 114 10.08 10.28 31.25
CA LEU A 114 11.13 11.13 31.82
C LEU A 114 11.68 12.16 30.83
N ASN A 115 11.52 11.95 29.53
CA ASN A 115 12.03 12.84 28.49
C ASN A 115 11.15 12.81 27.24
N LEU A 116 9.90 13.27 27.41
CA LEU A 116 8.94 13.32 26.31
C LEU A 116 9.42 14.19 25.12
N PRO A 117 10.14 15.30 25.30
CA PRO A 117 10.73 16.05 24.20
C PRO A 117 11.59 15.21 23.27
N LYS A 118 12.34 14.24 23.76
CA LYS A 118 13.15 13.33 22.93
C LYS A 118 12.30 12.54 21.95
N PHE A 119 11.11 12.11 22.33
CA PHE A 119 10.17 11.44 21.42
C PHE A 119 9.61 12.45 20.42
N ILE A 120 9.20 13.64 20.87
CA ILE A 120 8.65 14.70 20.00
C ILE A 120 9.66 15.13 18.93
N GLU A 121 10.94 15.18 19.25
CA GLU A 121 12.04 15.57 18.36
C GLU A 121 12.58 14.41 17.50
N SER A 122 12.20 13.17 17.78
CA SER A 122 12.65 12.00 17.01
C SER A 122 12.14 12.03 15.58
N SER A 123 12.72 11.20 14.69
CA SER A 123 12.28 11.14 13.30
C SER A 123 10.84 10.64 13.17
N ALA A 124 10.14 11.02 12.09
CA ALA A 124 8.78 10.55 11.81
C ALA A 124 8.71 9.02 11.80
N LYS A 125 9.71 8.37 11.21
CA LYS A 125 9.83 6.92 11.16
C LYS A 125 10.01 6.27 12.54
N ASP A 126 10.81 6.87 13.43
CA ASP A 126 11.02 6.34 14.78
C ASP A 126 9.75 6.46 15.63
N LYS A 127 9.01 7.56 15.49
CA LYS A 127 7.71 7.74 16.14
C LYS A 127 6.70 6.68 15.70
N ALA A 128 6.57 6.48 14.40
CA ALA A 128 5.69 5.47 13.83
C ALA A 128 6.09 4.05 14.28
N ASN A 129 7.39 3.72 14.22
CA ASN A 129 7.89 2.43 14.67
C ASN A 129 7.61 2.17 16.15
N THR A 130 7.74 3.20 16.99
CA THR A 130 7.43 3.10 18.42
C THR A 130 5.96 2.75 18.62
N LEU A 131 5.04 3.43 17.92
CA LEU A 131 3.62 3.10 17.99
C LEU A 131 3.34 1.67 17.52
N LEU A 132 3.87 1.29 16.35
CA LEU A 132 3.65 -0.04 15.76
C LEU A 132 4.19 -1.18 16.66
N GLN A 133 5.29 -0.93 17.34
CA GLN A 133 5.85 -1.87 18.30
C GLN A 133 4.93 -2.03 19.53
N ILE A 134 4.36 -0.94 20.03
CA ILE A 134 3.46 -0.94 21.18
C ILE A 134 2.17 -1.72 20.89
N ILE A 135 1.58 -1.52 19.73
CA ILE A 135 0.33 -2.20 19.33
C ILE A 135 0.59 -3.63 18.81
N GLY A 136 1.87 -4.05 18.72
CA GLY A 136 2.25 -5.41 18.37
C GLY A 136 2.02 -5.82 16.92
N VAL A 137 1.75 -4.87 16.02
CA VAL A 137 1.48 -5.16 14.61
C VAL A 137 2.64 -4.78 13.68
N GLY A 138 3.73 -4.24 14.21
CA GLY A 138 4.84 -3.68 13.43
C GLY A 138 5.47 -4.68 12.46
N GLU A 139 5.73 -5.91 12.91
CA GLU A 139 6.33 -6.95 12.07
C GLU A 139 5.41 -7.32 10.89
N LYS A 140 4.13 -7.56 11.16
CA LYS A 140 3.14 -7.85 10.11
C LYS A 140 2.97 -6.70 9.13
N LEU A 141 2.97 -5.46 9.62
CA LEU A 141 2.87 -4.29 8.76
C LEU A 141 4.08 -4.20 7.82
N TRP A 142 5.29 -4.42 8.33
CA TRP A 142 6.50 -4.43 7.49
C TRP A 142 6.52 -5.56 6.46
N GLU A 143 5.94 -6.71 6.78
CA GLU A 143 5.76 -7.79 5.80
C GLU A 143 4.80 -7.36 4.67
N LEU A 144 3.68 -6.71 5.03
CA LEU A 144 2.72 -6.19 4.06
C LEU A 144 3.32 -5.07 3.20
N ASP A 145 4.05 -4.13 3.79
CA ASP A 145 4.73 -3.05 3.06
C ASP A 145 5.74 -3.61 2.04
N ARG A 146 6.57 -4.60 2.44
CA ARG A 146 7.51 -5.27 1.52
C ARG A 146 6.78 -6.06 0.43
N LYS A 147 5.65 -6.68 0.75
CA LYS A 147 4.83 -7.39 -0.22
C LYS A 147 4.23 -6.43 -1.22
N GLU A 148 3.70 -5.29 -0.77
CA GLU A 148 3.17 -4.23 -1.65
C GLU A 148 4.25 -3.69 -2.57
N GLU A 149 5.43 -3.34 -2.06
CA GLU A 149 6.56 -2.83 -2.85
C GLU A 149 6.99 -3.83 -3.93
N ARG A 150 7.09 -5.13 -3.59
CA ARG A 150 7.44 -6.18 -4.54
C ARG A 150 6.39 -6.29 -5.64
N LEU A 151 5.10 -6.36 -5.27
CA LEU A 151 3.99 -6.44 -6.23
C LEU A 151 3.91 -5.18 -7.11
N TYR A 152 4.17 -4.02 -6.55
CA TYR A 152 4.20 -2.77 -7.31
C TYR A 152 5.31 -2.77 -8.37
N ASN A 153 6.51 -3.21 -8.00
CA ASN A 153 7.64 -3.29 -8.93
C ASN A 153 7.39 -4.33 -10.03
N GLU A 154 6.81 -5.48 -9.68
CA GLU A 154 6.41 -6.52 -10.64
C GLU A 154 5.33 -6.00 -11.59
N ARG A 155 4.27 -5.37 -11.07
CA ARG A 155 3.22 -4.75 -11.89
C ARG A 155 3.78 -3.70 -12.84
N ARG A 156 4.72 -2.87 -12.39
CA ARG A 156 5.38 -1.86 -13.23
C ARG A 156 6.12 -2.50 -14.39
N ALA A 157 6.87 -3.57 -14.14
CA ALA A 157 7.58 -4.32 -15.19
C ALA A 157 6.62 -4.97 -16.20
N ILE A 158 5.59 -5.64 -15.70
CA ILE A 158 4.54 -6.26 -16.53
C ILE A 158 3.77 -5.20 -17.32
N GLY A 159 3.47 -4.04 -16.74
CA GLY A 159 2.81 -2.93 -17.42
C GLY A 159 3.60 -2.42 -18.62
N GLN A 160 4.91 -2.27 -18.49
CA GLN A 160 5.78 -1.87 -19.60
C GLN A 160 5.76 -2.91 -20.73
N ILE A 161 5.79 -4.20 -20.39
CA ILE A 161 5.70 -5.29 -21.38
C ILE A 161 4.32 -5.30 -22.04
N ALA A 162 3.25 -5.16 -21.26
CA ALA A 162 1.88 -5.11 -21.78
C ALA A 162 1.69 -3.97 -22.79
N ASP A 163 2.20 -2.77 -22.48
CA ASP A 163 2.14 -1.62 -23.38
C ASP A 163 2.94 -1.84 -24.67
N GLN A 164 4.13 -2.45 -24.58
CA GLN A 164 4.93 -2.81 -25.74
C GLN A 164 4.22 -3.84 -26.61
N LYS A 165 3.68 -4.90 -26.00
CA LYS A 165 2.94 -5.95 -26.70
C LYS A 165 1.68 -5.41 -27.37
N LYS A 166 0.93 -4.53 -26.67
CA LYS A 166 -0.25 -3.85 -27.22
C LYS A 166 0.09 -3.01 -28.44
N LYS A 167 1.18 -2.22 -28.38
CA LYS A 167 1.64 -1.43 -29.52
C LYS A 167 2.07 -2.32 -30.67
N TYR A 168 2.86 -3.36 -30.37
CA TYR A 168 3.30 -4.33 -31.37
C TYR A 168 2.10 -5.00 -32.06
N ALA A 169 1.08 -5.45 -31.31
CA ALA A 169 -0.13 -6.03 -31.89
C ALA A 169 -0.89 -5.04 -32.80
N ALA A 170 -0.97 -3.78 -32.38
CA ALA A 170 -1.64 -2.73 -33.18
C ALA A 170 -0.90 -2.38 -34.48
N GLU A 171 0.43 -2.53 -34.49
CA GLU A 171 1.28 -2.26 -35.66
C GLU A 171 1.27 -3.44 -36.66
N GLN A 172 0.81 -4.64 -36.26
CA GLN A 172 0.77 -5.78 -37.16
C GLN A 172 -0.28 -5.55 -38.28
N PRO A 173 0.10 -5.79 -39.55
CA PRO A 173 -0.83 -5.68 -40.67
C PRO A 173 -1.92 -6.75 -40.56
N GLN A 174 -3.12 -6.39 -40.98
CA GLN A 174 -4.25 -7.32 -41.06
C GLN A 174 -4.82 -7.33 -42.47
N TYR A 175 -5.12 -8.52 -42.99
CA TYR A 175 -5.68 -8.75 -44.32
C TYR A 175 -6.99 -9.54 -44.19
N PRO A 176 -8.13 -8.84 -43.99
CA PRO A 176 -9.42 -9.51 -43.75
C PRO A 176 -9.88 -10.41 -44.91
N GLU A 177 -9.39 -10.11 -46.11
CA GLU A 177 -9.68 -10.88 -47.33
C GLU A 177 -8.85 -12.15 -47.49
N ALA A 178 -7.80 -12.34 -46.68
CA ALA A 178 -6.96 -13.54 -46.79
C ALA A 178 -7.65 -14.74 -46.10
N PRO A 179 -7.47 -15.95 -46.62
CA PRO A 179 -7.95 -17.17 -45.97
C PRO A 179 -7.39 -17.32 -44.55
N ASN A 180 -8.12 -18.03 -43.69
CA ASN A 180 -7.68 -18.29 -42.29
C ASN A 180 -6.51 -19.27 -42.21
N GLU A 181 -6.35 -20.09 -43.22
CA GLU A 181 -5.30 -21.12 -43.28
C GLU A 181 -4.38 -20.91 -44.48
N LEU A 182 -3.16 -21.42 -44.37
CA LEU A 182 -2.21 -21.37 -45.47
C LEU A 182 -2.71 -22.21 -46.65
N VAL A 183 -2.75 -21.60 -47.82
CA VAL A 183 -3.15 -22.30 -49.07
C VAL A 183 -2.01 -23.20 -49.53
N SER A 184 -2.33 -24.46 -49.77
CA SER A 184 -1.40 -25.47 -50.28
C SER A 184 -1.34 -25.43 -51.81
N ILE A 185 -0.15 -25.23 -52.34
CA ILE A 185 0.10 -25.35 -53.82
C ILE A 185 -0.25 -26.75 -54.31
N ALA A 186 0.10 -27.79 -53.51
CA ALA A 186 -0.13 -29.17 -53.89
C ALA A 186 -1.62 -29.47 -54.06
N ASP A 187 -2.46 -28.95 -53.14
CA ASP A 187 -3.90 -29.18 -53.18
C ASP A 187 -4.55 -28.46 -54.37
N LEU A 188 -4.12 -27.22 -54.65
CA LEU A 188 -4.61 -26.49 -55.82
C LEU A 188 -4.17 -27.15 -57.14
N ILE A 189 -2.94 -27.66 -57.22
CA ILE A 189 -2.48 -28.43 -58.41
C ILE A 189 -3.28 -29.71 -58.55
N HIS A 190 -3.57 -30.41 -57.46
CA HIS A 190 -4.38 -31.63 -57.50
C HIS A 190 -5.80 -31.32 -58.01
N GLU A 191 -6.45 -30.29 -57.47
CA GLU A 191 -7.76 -29.84 -57.93
C GLU A 191 -7.76 -29.44 -59.40
N GLN A 192 -6.75 -28.66 -59.85
CA GLN A 192 -6.56 -28.35 -61.28
C GLN A 192 -6.45 -29.58 -62.13
N GLN A 193 -5.64 -30.59 -61.70
CA GLN A 193 -5.48 -31.85 -62.46
C GLN A 193 -6.77 -32.65 -62.56
N GLU A 194 -7.59 -32.67 -61.47
CA GLU A 194 -8.90 -33.31 -61.52
C GLU A 194 -9.86 -32.63 -62.47
N ILE A 195 -9.90 -31.27 -62.48
CA ILE A 195 -10.73 -30.52 -63.44
C ILE A 195 -10.25 -30.77 -64.86
N LEU A 196 -8.94 -30.70 -65.10
CA LEU A 196 -8.38 -30.99 -66.42
C LEU A 196 -8.68 -32.43 -66.88
N ALA A 197 -8.66 -33.39 -65.96
CA ALA A 197 -9.01 -34.79 -66.28
C ALA A 197 -10.51 -34.86 -66.68
N ARG A 198 -11.43 -34.23 -65.93
CA ARG A 198 -12.85 -34.17 -66.27
C ARG A 198 -13.08 -33.49 -67.60
N ASN A 199 -12.42 -32.32 -67.84
CA ASN A 199 -12.50 -31.64 -69.14
C ASN A 199 -11.96 -32.47 -70.31
N GLY A 200 -10.88 -33.21 -70.09
CA GLY A 200 -10.33 -34.17 -71.09
C GLY A 200 -11.31 -35.27 -71.41
N GLU A 201 -11.99 -35.78 -70.38
CA GLU A 201 -13.04 -36.80 -70.61
C GLU A 201 -14.26 -36.22 -71.37
N ASN A 202 -14.68 -35.02 -71.06
CA ASN A 202 -15.74 -34.30 -71.77
C ASN A 202 -15.34 -34.06 -73.22
N ALA A 203 -14.10 -33.65 -73.51
CA ALA A 203 -13.59 -33.47 -74.86
C ALA A 203 -13.65 -34.78 -75.65
N ARG A 204 -13.27 -35.92 -75.04
CA ARG A 204 -13.38 -37.29 -75.67
C ARG A 204 -14.83 -37.61 -75.94
N LYS A 205 -15.77 -37.31 -75.07
CA LYS A 205 -17.20 -37.53 -75.27
C LYS A 205 -17.71 -36.70 -76.44
N ARG A 206 -17.34 -35.38 -76.52
CA ARG A 206 -17.68 -34.52 -77.67
C ARG A 206 -17.11 -35.03 -78.95
N GLN A 207 -15.84 -35.45 -78.99
CA GLN A 207 -15.24 -36.03 -80.18
C GLN A 207 -15.91 -37.34 -80.58
N ASN A 208 -16.29 -38.20 -79.65
CA ASN A 208 -17.02 -39.44 -79.94
C ASN A 208 -18.42 -39.12 -80.51
N ARG A 209 -19.14 -38.09 -79.93
CA ARG A 209 -20.41 -37.64 -80.53
C ARG A 209 -20.24 -37.19 -82.00
N GLU A 210 -19.22 -36.34 -82.27
CA GLU A 210 -18.95 -35.81 -83.61
C GLU A 210 -18.67 -37.00 -84.59
N ASN A 211 -17.89 -38.02 -84.17
CA ASN A 211 -17.66 -39.23 -84.93
C ASN A 211 -18.94 -40.02 -85.19
N ILE A 212 -19.84 -40.06 -84.17
CA ILE A 212 -21.15 -40.71 -84.32
C ILE A 212 -22.03 -39.91 -85.30
N VAL A 213 -22.09 -38.57 -85.18
CA VAL A 213 -22.83 -37.71 -86.11
C VAL A 213 -22.31 -37.87 -87.55
N ASN A 214 -20.99 -37.84 -87.73
CA ASN A 214 -20.41 -38.06 -89.08
C ASN A 214 -20.74 -39.45 -89.62
N LYS A 215 -20.71 -40.49 -88.80
CA LYS A 215 -21.17 -41.84 -89.19
C LYS A 215 -22.65 -41.89 -89.53
N MET A 216 -23.49 -41.09 -88.76
CA MET A 216 -24.91 -40.97 -89.00
C MET A 216 -25.17 -40.32 -90.38
N HIS A 217 -24.50 -39.17 -90.69
CA HIS A 217 -24.63 -38.50 -91.97
C HIS A 217 -24.17 -39.40 -93.18
N LEU A 218 -23.06 -40.15 -92.95
CA LEU A 218 -22.61 -41.15 -93.92
C LEU A 218 -23.65 -42.29 -94.11
N SER A 219 -24.24 -42.71 -92.97
CA SER A 219 -25.32 -43.68 -92.97
C SER A 219 -26.60 -43.16 -93.66
N GLU A 220 -27.01 -41.87 -93.34
CA GLU A 220 -28.13 -41.26 -94.03
C GLU A 220 -27.92 -41.09 -95.53
N ALA A 221 -26.72 -40.66 -95.95
CA ALA A 221 -26.37 -40.61 -97.38
C ALA A 221 -26.43 -42.04 -98.01
N ARG A 222 -25.96 -43.04 -97.26
CA ARG A 222 -26.04 -44.46 -97.71
C ARG A 222 -27.45 -44.98 -97.62
N LEU A 223 -28.29 -44.58 -96.66
CA LEU A 223 -29.71 -44.87 -96.57
C LEU A 223 -30.49 -44.34 -97.80
N LYS A 224 -30.13 -43.11 -98.26
CA LYS A 224 -30.73 -42.55 -99.52
C LYS A 224 -30.35 -43.40 -100.70
N GLN A 225 -29.15 -44.02 -100.71
CA GLN A 225 -28.68 -44.91 -101.72
C GLN A 225 -29.27 -46.38 -101.59
N LEU A 226 -29.58 -46.72 -100.30
CA LEU A 226 -30.06 -48.06 -99.91
C LEU A 226 -31.56 -48.15 -99.68
N LYS A 227 -32.34 -47.05 -99.91
CA LYS A 227 -33.80 -47.09 -99.93
C LYS A 227 -34.33 -48.02 -100.98
N GLU A 228 -33.47 -48.41 -101.94
CA GLU A 228 -33.69 -49.52 -102.92
C GLU A 228 -33.29 -50.91 -102.30
N GLN A 229 -32.61 -50.97 -101.18
CA GLN A 229 -32.27 -52.18 -100.38
C GLN A 229 -32.90 -52.17 -98.98
N LEU A 230 -34.14 -51.71 -98.90
CA LEU A 230 -34.83 -51.13 -97.73
C LEU A 230 -35.06 -52.08 -96.56
N ALA A 231 -35.00 -53.37 -96.64
CA ALA A 231 -35.45 -54.27 -95.57
C ALA A 231 -34.32 -54.66 -94.57
N GLN A 232 -33.02 -54.47 -94.95
CA GLN A 232 -31.89 -54.84 -94.07
C GLN A 232 -31.26 -53.67 -93.31
N GLU A 233 -31.42 -52.44 -93.77
CA GLU A 233 -30.75 -51.28 -93.18
C GLU A 233 -31.61 -50.58 -92.11
N GLU A 234 -32.97 -50.73 -92.08
CA GLU A 234 -33.84 -50.16 -91.03
C GLU A 234 -33.51 -50.71 -89.66
N ALA A 235 -33.12 -51.96 -89.51
CA ALA A 235 -32.72 -52.57 -88.25
C ALA A 235 -31.34 -52.05 -87.73
N ILE A 236 -30.44 -51.61 -88.62
CA ILE A 236 -29.16 -51.02 -88.31
C ILE A 236 -29.33 -49.53 -87.91
N HIS A 237 -30.22 -48.78 -88.62
CA HIS A 237 -30.55 -47.43 -88.38
C HIS A 237 -31.23 -47.24 -87.01
N ASP A 238 -32.20 -48.09 -86.61
CA ASP A 238 -32.86 -48.02 -85.32
C ASP A 238 -31.85 -48.23 -84.13
N LYS A 239 -30.85 -49.10 -84.36
CA LYS A 239 -29.79 -49.30 -83.40
C LYS A 239 -28.89 -48.05 -83.29
N LEU A 240 -28.47 -47.47 -84.45
CA LEU A 240 -27.68 -46.21 -84.48
C LEU A 240 -28.44 -45.00 -83.92
N MET A 241 -29.75 -44.96 -84.13
CA MET A 241 -30.63 -43.94 -83.56
C MET A 241 -30.74 -44.04 -82.01
N GLY A 242 -30.77 -45.27 -81.48
CA GLY A 242 -30.69 -45.52 -80.03
C GLY A 242 -29.33 -45.05 -79.44
N ASP A 243 -28.24 -45.43 -80.08
CA ASP A 243 -26.89 -45.01 -79.72
C ASP A 243 -26.68 -43.48 -79.82
N TYR A 244 -27.30 -42.83 -80.86
CA TYR A 244 -27.30 -41.36 -81.00
C TYR A 244 -28.06 -40.67 -79.89
N VAL A 245 -29.29 -41.12 -79.55
CA VAL A 245 -30.09 -40.55 -78.49
C VAL A 245 -29.37 -40.64 -77.12
N GLU A 246 -28.75 -41.79 -76.85
CA GLU A 246 -27.98 -42.01 -75.61
C GLU A 246 -26.73 -41.13 -75.57
N ALA A 247 -25.97 -41.02 -76.69
CA ALA A 247 -24.82 -40.12 -76.80
C ALA A 247 -25.21 -38.65 -76.72
N ASN A 248 -26.33 -38.27 -77.31
CA ASN A 248 -26.79 -36.89 -77.22
C ASN A 248 -27.24 -36.48 -75.78
N LYS A 249 -27.94 -37.43 -75.13
CA LYS A 249 -28.34 -37.24 -73.72
C LYS A 249 -27.16 -37.15 -72.79
N SER A 250 -26.08 -37.84 -73.02
CA SER A 250 -24.83 -37.79 -72.22
C SER A 250 -24.02 -36.54 -72.46
N ILE A 251 -24.34 -35.71 -73.46
CA ILE A 251 -23.65 -34.41 -73.76
C ILE A 251 -24.40 -33.25 -73.24
N GLU A 252 -25.73 -33.28 -73.15
CA GLU A 252 -26.54 -32.15 -72.62
C GLU A 252 -26.19 -31.85 -71.20
N ASP A 253 -25.71 -32.82 -70.38
CA ASP A 253 -25.31 -32.65 -68.98
C ASP A 253 -23.80 -32.37 -68.80
N LEU A 254 -23.00 -32.18 -69.86
CA LEU A 254 -21.56 -31.92 -69.76
C LEU A 254 -21.30 -30.43 -69.57
N VAL A 255 -20.88 -30.05 -68.34
CA VAL A 255 -20.41 -28.71 -67.96
C VAL A 255 -18.91 -28.77 -67.76
N ASP A 256 -18.16 -27.92 -68.44
CA ASP A 256 -16.73 -27.74 -68.19
C ASP A 256 -16.56 -26.70 -67.08
N GLU A 257 -15.80 -27.09 -66.04
CA GLU A 257 -15.46 -26.21 -64.95
C GLU A 257 -14.24 -25.35 -65.31
N SER A 258 -14.27 -24.06 -64.92
CA SER A 258 -13.16 -23.13 -65.12
C SER A 258 -12.05 -23.40 -64.11
N THR A 259 -10.82 -23.41 -64.55
CA THR A 259 -9.62 -23.47 -63.70
C THR A 259 -8.97 -22.12 -63.47
N GLU A 260 -9.57 -21.04 -64.02
CA GLU A 260 -8.99 -19.70 -64.04
C GLU A 260 -8.79 -19.13 -62.64
N GLU A 261 -9.74 -19.34 -61.68
CA GLU A 261 -9.60 -18.89 -60.29
C GLU A 261 -8.48 -19.66 -59.56
N ILE A 262 -8.34 -20.95 -59.82
CA ILE A 262 -7.28 -21.79 -59.22
C ILE A 262 -5.91 -21.43 -59.77
N GLU A 263 -5.80 -21.19 -61.07
CA GLU A 263 -4.58 -20.75 -61.75
C GLU A 263 -4.11 -19.38 -61.22
N ASN A 264 -5.06 -18.43 -61.04
CA ASN A 264 -4.77 -17.16 -60.39
C ASN A 264 -4.38 -17.30 -58.93
N SER A 265 -4.99 -18.24 -58.20
CA SER A 265 -4.63 -18.55 -56.83
C SER A 265 -3.24 -19.15 -56.70
N ILE A 266 -2.85 -20.08 -57.64
CA ILE A 266 -1.52 -20.64 -57.69
C ILE A 266 -0.47 -19.56 -57.99
N ALA A 267 -0.74 -18.63 -58.92
CA ALA A 267 0.17 -17.56 -59.30
C ALA A 267 0.40 -16.57 -58.14
N ASN A 268 -0.61 -16.39 -57.27
CA ASN A 268 -0.57 -15.43 -56.15
C ASN A 268 -0.37 -16.11 -54.79
N ILE A 269 -0.08 -17.42 -54.74
CA ILE A 269 -0.06 -18.20 -53.49
C ILE A 269 0.94 -17.69 -52.46
N GLU A 270 2.07 -17.19 -52.87
CA GLU A 270 3.07 -16.61 -51.95
C GLU A 270 2.54 -15.34 -51.28
N GLU A 271 1.83 -14.53 -52.05
CA GLU A 271 1.21 -13.30 -51.48
C GLU A 271 0.05 -13.64 -50.56
N ILE A 272 -0.81 -14.59 -50.93
CA ILE A 272 -1.91 -15.07 -50.08
C ILE A 272 -1.35 -15.64 -48.79
N ASN A 273 -0.35 -16.54 -48.87
CA ASN A 273 0.28 -17.13 -47.70
C ASN A 273 1.02 -16.09 -46.84
N ARG A 274 1.58 -15.02 -47.43
CA ARG A 274 2.16 -13.91 -46.70
C ARG A 274 1.09 -13.17 -45.86
N LYS A 275 -0.08 -12.89 -46.43
CA LYS A 275 -1.22 -12.27 -45.77
C LYS A 275 -1.76 -13.13 -44.63
N VAL A 276 -1.91 -14.44 -44.87
CA VAL A 276 -2.33 -15.43 -43.85
C VAL A 276 -1.35 -15.44 -42.67
N ARG A 277 -0.03 -15.52 -42.93
CA ARG A 277 0.98 -15.45 -41.85
C ARG A 277 0.91 -14.15 -41.07
N ALA A 278 0.76 -13.00 -41.75
CA ALA A 278 0.62 -11.72 -41.08
C ALA A 278 -0.62 -11.66 -40.17
N ASN A 279 -1.75 -12.26 -40.58
CA ASN A 279 -2.95 -12.35 -39.74
C ASN A 279 -2.73 -13.26 -38.53
N LEU A 280 -2.09 -14.40 -38.68
CA LEU A 280 -1.73 -15.32 -37.59
C LEU A 280 -0.75 -14.67 -36.61
N ASP A 281 0.26 -13.96 -37.12
CA ASP A 281 1.21 -13.21 -36.28
C ASP A 281 0.51 -12.10 -35.49
N LYS A 282 -0.47 -11.41 -36.08
CA LYS A 282 -1.28 -10.42 -35.40
C LYS A 282 -2.15 -11.03 -34.30
N GLU A 283 -2.86 -12.11 -34.59
CA GLU A 283 -3.69 -12.83 -33.61
C GLU A 283 -2.85 -13.26 -32.40
N LYS A 284 -1.66 -13.84 -32.66
CA LYS A 284 -0.71 -14.21 -31.61
C LYS A 284 -0.22 -13.01 -30.81
N ALA A 285 0.05 -11.88 -31.47
CA ALA A 285 0.47 -10.65 -30.79
C ALA A 285 -0.65 -10.07 -29.92
N GLU A 286 -1.91 -10.13 -30.37
CA GLU A 286 -3.09 -9.70 -29.61
C GLU A 286 -3.33 -10.59 -28.39
N GLU A 287 -3.18 -11.91 -28.53
CA GLU A 287 -3.29 -12.85 -27.41
C GLU A 287 -2.17 -12.63 -26.38
N ASP A 288 -0.92 -12.45 -26.81
CA ASP A 288 0.18 -12.06 -25.93
C ASP A 288 -0.13 -10.76 -25.16
N ALA A 289 -0.61 -9.74 -25.86
CA ALA A 289 -0.98 -8.45 -25.25
C ALA A 289 -2.09 -8.62 -24.21
N LYS A 290 -3.09 -9.44 -24.49
CA LYS A 290 -4.19 -9.76 -23.57
C LYS A 290 -3.71 -10.51 -22.34
N GLN A 291 -2.79 -11.47 -22.49
CA GLN A 291 -2.20 -12.20 -21.36
C GLN A 291 -1.43 -11.28 -20.42
N TYR A 292 -0.56 -10.40 -20.94
CA TYR A 292 0.17 -9.44 -20.11
C TYR A 292 -0.75 -8.40 -19.47
N LYS A 293 -1.82 -7.98 -20.14
CA LYS A 293 -2.85 -7.12 -19.56
C LYS A 293 -3.54 -7.80 -18.39
N SER A 294 -3.92 -9.07 -18.53
CA SER A 294 -4.51 -9.85 -17.44
C SER A 294 -3.58 -9.99 -16.24
N GLN A 295 -2.29 -10.25 -16.46
CA GLN A 295 -1.29 -10.28 -15.38
C GLN A 295 -1.20 -8.94 -14.65
N TYR A 296 -1.17 -7.83 -15.38
CA TYR A 296 -1.17 -6.48 -14.80
C TYR A 296 -2.41 -6.22 -13.93
N ASP A 297 -3.58 -6.61 -14.41
CA ASP A 297 -4.84 -6.42 -13.70
C ASP A 297 -4.91 -7.29 -12.44
N ASN A 298 -4.41 -8.53 -12.50
CA ASN A 298 -4.29 -9.43 -11.35
C ASN A 298 -3.34 -8.87 -10.29
N LEU A 299 -2.17 -8.38 -10.68
CA LEU A 299 -1.23 -7.74 -9.76
C LEU A 299 -1.82 -6.47 -9.11
N SER A 300 -2.61 -5.71 -9.86
CA SER A 300 -3.33 -4.55 -9.34
C SER A 300 -4.36 -4.94 -8.28
N ALA A 301 -5.09 -6.03 -8.49
CA ALA A 301 -6.02 -6.58 -7.52
C ALA A 301 -5.31 -7.13 -6.27
N GLU A 302 -4.15 -7.77 -6.43
CA GLU A 302 -3.34 -8.24 -5.30
C GLU A 302 -2.79 -7.08 -4.46
N ILE A 303 -2.31 -6.01 -5.09
CA ILE A 303 -1.88 -4.79 -4.39
C ILE A 303 -3.03 -4.23 -3.56
N GLN A 304 -4.25 -4.15 -4.14
CA GLN A 304 -5.41 -3.65 -3.40
C GLN A 304 -5.73 -4.53 -2.19
N LYS A 305 -5.68 -5.86 -2.34
CA LYS A 305 -5.87 -6.77 -1.19
C LYS A 305 -4.85 -6.54 -0.07
N VAL A 306 -3.58 -6.34 -0.43
CA VAL A 306 -2.53 -6.05 0.58
C VAL A 306 -2.81 -4.73 1.29
N ARG A 307 -3.29 -3.70 0.59
CA ARG A 307 -3.70 -2.43 1.19
C ARG A 307 -4.89 -2.57 2.12
N ASP A 308 -5.89 -3.34 1.71
CA ASP A 308 -7.07 -3.62 2.54
C ASP A 308 -6.69 -4.42 3.80
N GLU A 309 -5.79 -5.42 3.68
CA GLU A 309 -5.24 -6.15 4.82
C GLU A 309 -4.47 -5.22 5.78
N ARG A 310 -3.66 -4.30 5.23
CA ARG A 310 -2.93 -3.29 6.01
C ARG A 310 -3.88 -2.38 6.79
N THR A 311 -4.91 -1.86 6.14
CA THR A 311 -5.93 -1.01 6.77
C THR A 311 -6.66 -1.78 7.87
N SER A 312 -7.13 -2.99 7.58
CA SER A 312 -7.81 -3.85 8.56
C SER A 312 -6.93 -4.19 9.78
N LEU A 313 -5.62 -4.40 9.55
CA LEU A 313 -4.66 -4.66 10.63
C LEU A 313 -4.53 -3.44 11.56
N LEU A 314 -4.47 -2.24 11.01
CA LEU A 314 -4.39 -1.00 11.80
C LEU A 314 -5.72 -0.68 12.49
N ASP A 315 -6.84 -0.84 11.82
CA ASP A 315 -8.19 -0.59 12.37
C ASP A 315 -8.54 -1.55 13.53
N SER A 316 -8.03 -2.78 13.47
CA SER A 316 -8.22 -3.78 14.53
C SER A 316 -7.23 -3.64 15.69
N ALA A 317 -6.22 -2.78 15.57
CA ALA A 317 -5.21 -2.58 16.59
C ALA A 317 -5.75 -1.74 17.76
N ASP A 318 -5.34 -2.11 18.98
CA ASP A 318 -5.66 -1.35 20.20
C ASP A 318 -4.77 -0.08 20.29
N LEU A 319 -5.17 0.94 19.52
CA LEU A 319 -4.47 2.21 19.44
C LEU A 319 -4.60 3.03 20.75
N PRO A 320 -3.55 3.76 21.16
CA PRO A 320 -3.56 4.54 22.40
C PRO A 320 -4.51 5.75 22.39
N LEU A 321 -4.95 6.20 21.23
CA LEU A 321 -5.92 7.27 21.05
C LEU A 321 -6.86 6.97 19.88
N PRO A 322 -8.18 7.27 20.01
CA PRO A 322 -9.07 7.26 18.85
C PRO A 322 -8.58 8.25 17.79
N GLY A 323 -8.59 7.85 16.52
CA GLY A 323 -8.13 8.67 15.39
C GLY A 323 -6.62 8.73 15.19
N LEU A 324 -5.83 7.99 15.98
CA LEU A 324 -4.40 7.81 15.76
C LEU A 324 -4.20 6.65 14.76
N SER A 325 -3.32 6.82 13.79
CA SER A 325 -2.96 5.79 12.80
C SER A 325 -1.51 5.95 12.34
N VAL A 326 -1.08 5.05 11.47
CA VAL A 326 0.22 5.14 10.77
C VAL A 326 -0.05 5.06 9.27
N GLU A 327 0.33 6.10 8.53
CA GLU A 327 0.22 6.18 7.08
C GLU A 327 1.59 6.54 6.49
N ASP A 328 2.02 5.81 5.46
CA ASP A 328 3.31 6.00 4.79
C ASP A 328 4.52 5.99 5.75
N GLY A 329 4.43 5.24 6.85
CA GLY A 329 5.48 5.18 7.88
C GLY A 329 5.57 6.41 8.78
N GLU A 330 4.54 7.25 8.83
CA GLU A 330 4.43 8.42 9.67
C GLU A 330 3.20 8.33 10.58
N LEU A 331 3.27 8.97 11.76
CA LEU A 331 2.11 9.10 12.64
C LEU A 331 1.10 10.08 12.05
N VAL A 332 -0.16 9.64 12.01
CA VAL A 332 -1.31 10.45 11.62
C VAL A 332 -2.31 10.48 12.76
N PHE A 333 -2.77 11.65 13.13
CA PHE A 333 -3.81 11.85 14.13
C PHE A 333 -4.90 12.77 13.60
N GLU A 334 -6.16 12.29 13.64
CA GLU A 334 -7.31 13.00 13.06
C GLU A 334 -7.09 13.43 11.60
N GLY A 335 -6.42 12.59 10.81
CA GLY A 335 -6.11 12.82 9.40
C GLY A 335 -4.93 13.78 9.15
N GLN A 336 -4.23 14.23 10.19
CA GLN A 336 -3.06 15.11 10.07
C GLN A 336 -1.76 14.35 10.38
N LYS A 337 -0.77 14.50 9.51
CA LYS A 337 0.59 14.02 9.76
C LYS A 337 1.25 14.79 10.88
N TRP A 338 2.23 14.19 11.56
CA TRP A 338 2.90 14.74 12.74
C TRP A 338 3.31 16.19 12.60
N ASP A 339 3.92 16.58 11.48
CA ASP A 339 4.44 17.93 11.26
C ASP A 339 3.34 19.01 11.09
N ASN A 340 2.11 18.57 10.77
CA ASN A 340 0.94 19.43 10.62
C ASN A 340 0.08 19.50 11.91
N MET A 341 0.40 18.67 12.91
CA MET A 341 -0.28 18.69 14.20
C MET A 341 0.11 19.93 15.00
N SER A 342 -0.86 20.49 15.73
CA SER A 342 -0.55 21.50 16.75
C SER A 342 0.33 20.92 17.85
N GLY A 343 1.08 21.79 18.56
CA GLY A 343 1.91 21.35 19.69
C GLY A 343 1.12 20.59 20.77
N SER A 344 -0.15 20.96 21.00
CA SER A 344 -1.03 20.25 21.94
C SER A 344 -1.42 18.87 21.44
N GLN A 345 -1.72 18.70 20.14
CA GLN A 345 -1.98 17.39 19.55
C GLN A 345 -0.75 16.49 19.63
N GLN A 346 0.43 17.00 19.30
CA GLN A 346 1.69 16.26 19.44
C GLN A 346 1.92 15.80 20.89
N LEU A 347 1.67 16.65 21.87
CA LEU A 347 1.78 16.29 23.30
C LEU A 347 0.75 15.23 23.71
N ARG A 348 -0.51 15.33 23.26
CA ARG A 348 -1.54 14.31 23.52
C ARG A 348 -1.13 12.95 22.97
N VAL A 349 -0.73 12.91 21.70
CA VAL A 349 -0.29 11.68 21.03
C VAL A 349 0.93 11.08 21.73
N ALA A 350 1.96 11.89 22.01
CA ALA A 350 3.17 11.45 22.69
C ALA A 350 2.87 10.89 24.10
N THR A 351 2.03 11.58 24.86
CA THR A 351 1.63 11.15 26.21
C THR A 351 0.82 9.86 26.21
N ALA A 352 -0.10 9.71 25.26
CA ALA A 352 -0.88 8.48 25.10
C ALA A 352 0.00 7.27 24.71
N ILE A 353 0.98 7.47 23.85
CA ILE A 353 1.98 6.47 23.49
C ILE A 353 2.77 6.03 24.71
N VAL A 354 3.27 6.98 25.50
CA VAL A 354 4.00 6.70 26.75
C VAL A 354 3.17 5.88 27.74
N ARG A 355 1.90 6.26 27.92
CA ARG A 355 0.97 5.51 28.78
C ARG A 355 0.76 4.07 28.30
N LYS A 356 0.67 3.86 26.99
CA LYS A 356 0.46 2.54 26.42
C LYS A 356 1.70 1.65 26.56
N LEU A 357 2.90 2.25 26.47
CA LEU A 357 4.19 1.53 26.68
C LEU A 357 4.28 0.94 28.08
N LYS A 358 3.99 1.74 29.11
CA LYS A 358 3.99 1.30 30.51
C LYS A 358 2.75 1.85 31.23
N PRO A 359 1.67 1.09 31.25
CA PRO A 359 0.42 1.51 31.90
C PRO A 359 0.57 1.80 33.40
N GLU A 360 1.61 1.28 34.03
CA GLU A 360 1.92 1.53 35.43
C GLU A 360 2.56 2.89 35.69
N CYS A 361 3.17 3.50 34.66
CA CYS A 361 3.71 4.86 34.74
C CYS A 361 2.58 5.89 34.61
N GLY A 362 2.21 6.48 35.75
CA GLY A 362 1.10 7.43 35.83
C GLY A 362 1.49 8.89 35.68
N PHE A 363 2.73 9.20 35.29
CA PHE A 363 3.23 10.57 35.15
C PHE A 363 4.06 10.77 33.88
N VAL A 364 4.15 12.04 33.45
CA VAL A 364 5.04 12.51 32.37
C VAL A 364 5.71 13.82 32.75
N LEU A 365 6.94 14.03 32.26
CA LEU A 365 7.68 15.27 32.43
C LEU A 365 7.69 16.07 31.11
N LEU A 366 7.28 17.34 31.19
CA LEU A 366 7.14 18.23 30.03
C LEU A 366 7.99 19.50 30.26
N ASP A 367 8.89 19.79 29.35
CA ASP A 367 9.68 21.01 29.42
C ASP A 367 9.19 22.05 28.41
N LYS A 368 9.21 23.33 28.77
CA LYS A 368 8.99 24.48 27.88
C LYS A 368 7.58 24.58 27.28
N LEU A 369 6.53 24.57 28.11
CA LEU A 369 5.15 24.76 27.65
C LEU A 369 4.78 26.23 27.34
N GLU A 370 5.72 27.13 27.24
CA GLU A 370 5.48 28.52 26.84
C GLU A 370 4.95 28.69 25.42
N GLN A 371 5.09 27.68 24.58
CA GLN A 371 4.55 27.67 23.21
C GLN A 371 3.03 27.45 23.16
N MET A 372 2.44 26.98 24.25
CA MET A 372 0.99 26.78 24.33
C MET A 372 0.32 28.02 24.92
N ASP A 373 -0.80 28.45 24.31
CA ASP A 373 -1.66 29.44 24.92
C ASP A 373 -2.40 28.86 26.12
N ILE A 374 -2.97 29.72 26.95
CA ILE A 374 -3.63 29.33 28.20
C ILE A 374 -4.88 28.46 27.95
N PRO A 375 -5.77 28.75 26.95
CA PRO A 375 -6.88 27.87 26.63
C PRO A 375 -6.44 26.45 26.27
N THR A 376 -5.47 26.30 25.38
CA THR A 376 -4.91 25.03 24.98
C THR A 376 -4.26 24.26 26.13
N LEU A 377 -3.56 24.96 27.00
CA LEU A 377 -2.95 24.42 28.21
C LEU A 377 -4.01 23.86 29.18
N ASN A 378 -5.12 24.59 29.36
CA ASN A 378 -6.25 24.14 30.17
C ASN A 378 -6.96 22.90 29.58
N GLU A 379 -7.16 22.86 28.27
CA GLU A 379 -7.72 21.69 27.61
C GLU A 379 -6.82 20.46 27.77
N PHE A 380 -5.52 20.65 27.64
CA PHE A 380 -4.55 19.55 27.83
C PHE A 380 -4.55 19.09 29.29
N GLY A 381 -4.62 19.99 30.27
CA GLY A 381 -4.76 19.68 31.70
C GLY A 381 -6.03 18.87 31.99
N LYS A 382 -7.19 19.29 31.49
CA LYS A 382 -8.48 18.56 31.60
C LYS A 382 -8.43 17.19 30.97
N TRP A 383 -7.78 17.07 29.82
CA TRP A 383 -7.58 15.76 29.17
C TRP A 383 -6.71 14.82 30.03
N LEU A 384 -5.61 15.34 30.61
CA LEU A 384 -4.77 14.57 31.54
C LEU A 384 -5.56 14.09 32.77
N GLU A 385 -6.43 14.93 33.30
CA GLU A 385 -7.31 14.60 34.43
C GLU A 385 -8.28 13.46 34.06
N SER A 386 -8.93 13.54 32.87
CA SER A 386 -9.85 12.51 32.37
C SER A 386 -9.16 11.19 32.14
N GLU A 387 -7.87 11.20 31.74
CA GLU A 387 -7.04 10.02 31.55
C GLU A 387 -6.42 9.51 32.86
N GLY A 388 -6.61 10.21 33.97
CA GLY A 388 -6.00 9.86 35.25
C GLY A 388 -4.47 9.96 35.26
N LEU A 389 -3.90 10.83 34.43
CA LEU A 389 -2.46 11.06 34.29
C LEU A 389 -2.02 12.30 35.06
N GLN A 390 -0.77 12.26 35.51
CA GLN A 390 -0.08 13.40 36.14
C GLN A 390 0.97 13.92 35.15
N ALA A 391 1.00 15.24 34.91
CA ALA A 391 2.09 15.89 34.20
C ALA A 391 2.75 16.96 35.10
N ILE A 392 4.07 16.93 35.13
CA ILE A 392 4.86 18.00 35.76
C ILE A 392 5.57 18.73 34.65
N ALA A 393 5.25 20.03 34.52
CA ALA A 393 5.70 20.80 33.36
C ALA A 393 6.41 22.09 33.79
N THR A 394 7.28 22.61 32.89
CA THR A 394 7.87 23.95 33.08
C THR A 394 7.27 24.93 32.07
N ARG A 395 7.14 26.18 32.54
CA ARG A 395 6.72 27.30 31.70
C ARG A 395 7.46 28.58 32.11
N VAL A 396 7.83 29.40 31.14
CA VAL A 396 8.36 30.74 31.41
C VAL A 396 7.17 31.69 31.64
N SER A 397 6.67 31.71 32.86
CA SER A 397 5.56 32.54 33.32
C SER A 397 5.57 32.62 34.84
N SER A 398 5.00 33.69 35.37
CA SER A 398 4.68 33.84 36.79
C SER A 398 3.18 34.15 36.98
N GLY A 399 2.35 33.79 35.96
CA GLY A 399 0.91 33.98 35.99
C GLY A 399 0.18 32.94 36.82
N GLU A 400 -1.15 33.10 36.92
CA GLU A 400 -2.05 32.26 37.71
C GLU A 400 -2.13 30.80 37.22
N GLU A 401 -1.71 30.52 35.96
CA GLU A 401 -1.64 29.20 35.42
C GLU A 401 -0.50 28.34 36.02
N CYS A 402 0.46 28.97 36.72
CA CYS A 402 1.58 28.32 37.36
C CYS A 402 1.24 28.00 38.82
N GLN A 403 1.11 26.72 39.17
CA GLN A 403 0.82 26.30 40.55
C GLN A 403 2.02 26.52 41.48
N ILE A 404 3.21 26.48 40.95
CA ILE A 404 4.46 26.58 41.71
C ILE A 404 5.40 27.53 40.99
N ILE A 405 5.84 28.57 41.69
CA ILE A 405 6.79 29.56 41.17
C ILE A 405 8.18 29.28 41.75
N ILE A 406 9.18 29.21 40.89
CA ILE A 406 10.59 28.99 41.25
C ILE A 406 11.37 30.29 40.98
N GLU A 407 11.98 30.84 42.02
CA GLU A 407 12.87 31.99 41.95
C GLU A 407 14.18 31.69 42.68
N ASP A 408 15.29 32.02 42.06
CA ASP A 408 16.65 31.83 42.57
C ASP A 408 16.90 30.43 43.22
N GLY A 409 16.25 29.40 42.64
CA GLY A 409 16.38 28.01 43.09
C GLY A 409 15.53 27.65 44.32
N TYR A 410 14.56 28.45 44.70
CA TYR A 410 13.59 28.19 45.75
C TYR A 410 12.16 28.25 45.24
N VAL A 411 11.23 27.61 45.94
CA VAL A 411 9.77 27.80 45.72
C VAL A 411 9.34 29.06 46.42
N VAL A 412 8.67 29.94 45.68
CA VAL A 412 8.23 31.27 46.20
C VAL A 412 6.74 31.30 46.54
N SER A 413 5.92 30.46 45.87
CA SER A 413 4.49 30.34 46.16
C SER A 413 4.00 28.89 45.97
N ASP A 414 3.38 28.34 47.01
CA ASP A 414 2.57 27.14 46.97
C ASP A 414 1.09 27.58 46.84
N THR A 415 0.64 27.90 45.63
CA THR A 415 -0.80 28.07 45.38
C THR A 415 -1.34 26.84 44.71
N VAL A 416 -1.70 25.84 45.50
CA VAL A 416 -2.53 24.71 45.00
C VAL A 416 -3.96 25.24 44.87
N THR A 417 -4.26 25.90 43.75
CA THR A 417 -5.66 26.19 43.38
C THR A 417 -6.04 25.20 42.27
N PRO A 418 -7.09 24.38 42.46
CA PRO A 418 -7.65 23.59 41.36
C PRO A 418 -8.09 24.55 40.25
N PHE A 419 -7.85 24.21 39.00
CA PHE A 419 -8.37 24.96 37.85
C PHE A 419 -9.85 25.28 38.03
N GLN A 420 -10.17 26.56 38.32
CA GLN A 420 -11.56 27.04 38.36
C GLN A 420 -11.98 27.48 36.95
N ASP A 421 -13.13 26.99 36.48
CA ASP A 421 -13.80 27.44 35.28
C ASP A 421 -13.96 28.95 35.25
N THR A 422 -13.05 29.69 34.64
CA THR A 422 -13.30 31.09 34.28
C THR A 422 -14.25 31.09 33.08
N LYS A 423 -15.55 31.34 33.33
CA LYS A 423 -16.51 31.64 32.26
C LYS A 423 -15.97 32.79 31.41
N PRO A 424 -16.04 32.69 30.08
CA PRO A 424 -15.64 33.79 29.23
C PRO A 424 -16.52 35.00 29.49
N THR A 425 -15.93 36.09 29.97
CA THR A 425 -16.59 37.38 30.01
C THR A 425 -16.74 37.92 28.60
N ASN A 426 -17.96 37.82 28.07
CA ASN A 426 -18.37 38.54 26.88
C ASN A 426 -18.18 40.02 27.07
N ALA A 427 -17.21 40.63 26.43
CA ALA A 427 -17.20 42.08 26.17
C ALA A 427 -16.29 42.44 25.01
N TRP A 428 -16.77 42.28 23.80
CA TRP A 428 -16.39 43.16 22.70
C TRP A 428 -17.67 43.54 21.96
N LYS A 429 -18.18 44.73 22.29
CA LYS A 429 -19.08 45.50 21.44
C LYS A 429 -18.20 46.39 20.58
N PHE A 430 -18.30 46.24 19.27
CA PHE A 430 -18.14 47.31 18.30
C PHE A 430 -19.38 47.36 17.43
#